data_87679521415af9f85430ac3e9ecc8aac
#
_entry.id   87679521415af9f85430ac3e9ecc8aac
#
_cell.length_a   1.000
_cell.length_b   1.000
_cell.length_c   1.000
_cell.angle_alpha   90.00
_cell.angle_beta   90.00
_cell.angle_gamma   90.00
#
_symmetry.space_group_name_H-M   'P 1'
#
loop_
_entity.id
_entity.type
_entity.pdbx_description
1 polymer ?
#
loop_
_entity_poly.entity_id
_entity_poly.type
_entity_poly.pdbx_seq_one_letter_code
_entity_poly.pdbx_strand_id
1 'polypeptide(L)'
;RIFHFTEYADRYDEIFSLISRDIVYSGEFDRYLNDTFHTTGEKQQVDTLFLKQINEWRVSLSNELYRKGGRYQSLEILNDAVQEFINQIVFLRICEDKNLPLYHKLQDTVSEPEQLQAKLEELFRSADHRYNSGMFSADDIVFDLSSSVISEMIKELYYPQSPYLFNIIDPNLLGKIYEMFLTEQLVLSSDGTIGLGKKKDCLNRSVVTTPTEIVKY
;
A
#
# COMPACT_ATOMS: atom_id res chain seq x y z
N ARG A 1 15.78 14.72 -5.83
CA ARG A 1 15.31 16.11 -5.66
C ARG A 1 13.89 16.20 -6.21
N ILE A 2 12.96 16.79 -5.46
CA ILE A 2 11.56 17.01 -5.87
C ILE A 2 11.41 18.51 -6.13
N PHE A 3 10.87 18.86 -7.29
CA PHE A 3 10.56 20.23 -7.66
C PHE A 3 9.04 20.43 -7.59
N HIS A 4 8.59 21.48 -6.91
CA HIS A 4 7.20 21.89 -6.99
C HIS A 4 6.93 22.54 -8.34
N PHE A 5 5.74 22.34 -8.92
CA PHE A 5 5.42 22.85 -10.26
C PHE A 5 5.56 24.38 -10.39
N THR A 6 5.37 25.11 -9.29
CA THR A 6 5.58 26.58 -9.24
C THR A 6 7.03 27.01 -9.43
N GLU A 7 7.99 26.09 -9.18
CA GLU A 7 9.42 26.35 -9.33
C GLU A 7 9.95 26.05 -10.76
N TYR A 8 9.13 25.46 -11.63
CA TYR A 8 9.59 24.99 -12.95
C TYR A 8 10.12 26.12 -13.83
N ALA A 9 9.51 27.30 -13.78
CA ALA A 9 9.95 28.45 -14.57
C ALA A 9 11.31 28.96 -14.09
N ASP A 10 11.50 29.10 -12.78
CA ASP A 10 12.72 29.64 -12.18
C ASP A 10 13.89 28.66 -12.23
N ARG A 11 13.58 27.36 -12.31
CA ARG A 11 14.57 26.27 -12.31
C ARG A 11 14.60 25.50 -13.62
N TYR A 12 14.11 26.10 -14.69
CA TYR A 12 14.01 25.47 -16.01
C TYR A 12 15.35 24.91 -16.49
N ASP A 13 16.43 25.70 -16.41
CA ASP A 13 17.75 25.30 -16.88
C ASP A 13 18.31 24.10 -16.10
N GLU A 14 18.04 24.04 -14.77
CA GLU A 14 18.43 22.90 -13.94
C GLU A 14 17.67 21.63 -14.35
N ILE A 15 16.36 21.75 -14.53
CA ILE A 15 15.50 20.63 -14.95
C ILE A 15 15.88 20.17 -16.35
N PHE A 16 16.02 21.12 -17.29
CA PHE A 16 16.37 20.83 -18.68
C PHE A 16 17.73 20.14 -18.81
N SER A 17 18.73 20.59 -18.04
CA SER A 17 20.06 19.98 -18.02
C SER A 17 20.06 18.52 -17.51
N LEU A 18 19.02 18.08 -16.81
CA LEU A 18 18.91 16.70 -16.31
C LEU A 18 18.13 15.80 -17.25
N ILE A 19 17.07 16.32 -17.90
CA ILE A 19 16.10 15.51 -18.63
C ILE A 19 15.98 15.88 -20.11
N SER A 20 16.84 16.74 -20.63
CA SER A 20 16.82 17.05 -22.06
C SER A 20 17.05 15.81 -22.90
N ARG A 21 16.51 15.82 -24.11
CA ARG A 21 16.61 14.72 -25.06
C ARG A 21 18.04 14.21 -25.21
N ASP A 22 18.99 15.13 -25.37
CA ASP A 22 20.40 14.81 -25.65
C ASP A 22 21.04 14.11 -24.44
N ILE A 23 20.74 14.56 -23.22
CA ILE A 23 21.22 13.95 -21.97
C ILE A 23 20.63 12.55 -21.77
N VAL A 24 19.33 12.37 -22.05
CA VAL A 24 18.69 11.06 -21.95
C VAL A 24 19.26 10.07 -22.98
N TYR A 25 19.39 10.49 -24.25
CA TYR A 25 19.94 9.63 -25.31
C TYR A 25 21.42 9.36 -25.20
N SER A 26 22.20 10.25 -24.58
CA SER A 26 23.64 10.02 -24.33
C SER A 26 23.91 9.01 -23.20
N GLY A 27 22.88 8.66 -22.41
CA GLY A 27 23.02 7.83 -21.21
C GLY A 27 23.59 8.58 -20.00
N GLU A 28 23.76 9.90 -20.08
CA GLU A 28 24.18 10.71 -18.92
C GLU A 28 23.15 10.77 -17.84
N PHE A 29 21.86 10.76 -18.21
CA PHE A 29 20.76 10.68 -17.24
C PHE A 29 20.82 9.37 -16.43
N ASP A 30 21.09 8.25 -17.07
CA ASP A 30 21.23 6.95 -16.38
C ASP A 30 22.44 6.95 -15.44
N ARG A 31 23.55 7.57 -15.84
CA ARG A 31 24.72 7.76 -14.97
C ARG A 31 24.38 8.63 -13.76
N TYR A 32 23.73 9.77 -13.98
CA TYR A 32 23.29 10.66 -12.90
C TYR A 32 22.36 9.93 -11.92
N LEU A 33 21.41 9.15 -12.42
CA LEU A 33 20.53 8.33 -11.56
C LEU A 33 21.35 7.31 -10.76
N ASN A 34 22.24 6.59 -11.42
CA ASN A 34 23.07 5.59 -10.76
C ASN A 34 23.97 6.21 -9.68
N ASP A 35 24.66 7.30 -9.98
CA ASP A 35 25.54 8.00 -9.05
C ASP A 35 24.77 8.59 -7.87
N THR A 36 23.58 9.15 -8.13
CA THR A 36 22.75 9.76 -7.09
C THR A 36 22.14 8.70 -6.16
N PHE A 37 21.77 7.55 -6.70
CA PHE A 37 21.12 6.46 -5.93
C PHE A 37 22.13 5.44 -5.37
N HIS A 38 23.37 5.35 -5.89
CA HIS A 38 24.41 4.50 -5.33
C HIS A 38 25.08 5.07 -4.07
N THR A 39 24.97 6.39 -3.84
CA THR A 39 25.56 7.05 -2.66
C THR A 39 24.69 6.94 -1.39
N THR A 40 23.45 6.57 -1.50
CA THR A 40 22.61 6.21 -0.35
C THR A 40 22.57 4.70 -0.24
N GLY A 41 23.24 4.17 0.77
CA GLY A 41 23.39 2.74 1.02
C GLY A 41 22.08 1.96 0.90
N GLU A 42 22.20 0.73 0.39
CA GLU A 42 21.14 -0.26 0.17
C GLU A 42 19.88 0.29 -0.48
N LYS A 43 19.82 0.17 -1.81
CA LYS A 43 18.57 0.31 -2.55
C LYS A 43 17.57 -0.73 -2.01
N GLN A 44 16.81 -0.36 -0.98
CA GLN A 44 15.60 -1.10 -0.69
C GLN A 44 14.70 -0.94 -1.91
N GLN A 45 14.37 -2.06 -2.53
CA GLN A 45 13.42 -2.02 -3.64
C GLN A 45 12.12 -1.40 -3.13
N VAL A 46 11.48 -0.56 -3.92
CA VAL A 46 10.20 0.10 -3.61
C VAL A 46 9.18 -0.90 -3.05
N ASP A 47 9.13 -2.10 -3.63
CA ASP A 47 8.30 -3.20 -3.17
C ASP A 47 8.57 -3.58 -1.71
N THR A 48 9.84 -3.64 -1.30
CA THR A 48 10.21 -4.02 0.08
C THR A 48 9.77 -2.96 1.08
N LEU A 49 9.89 -1.68 0.74
CA LEU A 49 9.43 -0.58 1.57
C LEU A 49 7.90 -0.61 1.72
N PHE A 50 7.20 -0.85 0.62
CA PHE A 50 5.74 -0.90 0.65
C PHE A 50 5.23 -2.11 1.44
N LEU A 51 5.85 -3.28 1.30
CA LEU A 51 5.52 -4.46 2.11
C LEU A 51 5.75 -4.23 3.60
N LYS A 52 6.83 -3.51 3.96
CA LYS A 52 7.08 -3.11 5.34
C LYS A 52 5.97 -2.18 5.86
N GLN A 53 5.55 -1.19 5.08
CA GLN A 53 4.47 -0.29 5.44
C GLN A 53 3.14 -1.02 5.62
N ILE A 54 2.81 -1.98 4.74
CA ILE A 54 1.64 -2.84 4.91
C ILE A 54 1.68 -3.58 6.24
N ASN A 55 2.83 -4.09 6.64
CA ASN A 55 2.99 -4.76 7.93
C ASN A 55 2.82 -3.79 9.12
N GLU A 56 3.27 -2.55 9.00
CA GLU A 56 3.03 -1.50 9.99
C GLU A 56 1.53 -1.21 10.13
N TRP A 57 0.80 -1.10 9.01
CA TRP A 57 -0.66 -0.96 9.01
C TRP A 57 -1.36 -2.18 9.63
N ARG A 58 -0.93 -3.40 9.29
CA ARG A 58 -1.49 -4.62 9.92
C ARG A 58 -1.40 -4.56 11.43
N VAL A 59 -0.24 -4.20 11.97
CA VAL A 59 -0.02 -4.11 13.41
C VAL A 59 -0.87 -2.99 14.03
N SER A 60 -0.91 -1.81 13.42
CA SER A 60 -1.66 -0.66 13.92
C SER A 60 -3.16 -0.94 13.97
N LEU A 61 -3.75 -1.36 12.85
CA LEU A 61 -5.17 -1.70 12.73
C LEU A 61 -5.56 -2.84 13.69
N SER A 62 -4.73 -3.88 13.76
CA SER A 62 -4.99 -5.02 14.63
C SER A 62 -4.98 -4.64 16.11
N ASN A 63 -4.07 -3.79 16.53
CA ASN A 63 -4.04 -3.34 17.93
C ASN A 63 -5.25 -2.48 18.29
N GLU A 64 -5.74 -1.66 17.37
CA GLU A 64 -6.94 -0.85 17.59
C GLU A 64 -8.18 -1.75 17.73
N LEU A 65 -8.41 -2.65 16.79
CA LEU A 65 -9.54 -3.57 16.80
C LEU A 65 -9.48 -4.55 17.98
N TYR A 66 -8.31 -5.07 18.31
CA TYR A 66 -8.14 -5.97 19.45
C TYR A 66 -8.53 -5.30 20.77
N ARG A 67 -8.17 -4.02 20.96
CA ARG A 67 -8.58 -3.24 22.15
C ARG A 67 -10.09 -3.00 22.20
N LYS A 68 -10.77 -2.94 21.06
CA LYS A 68 -12.21 -2.81 20.99
C LYS A 68 -12.93 -4.07 21.54
N GLY A 69 -12.28 -5.22 21.41
CA GLY A 69 -12.80 -6.49 21.95
C GLY A 69 -13.83 -7.18 21.04
N GLY A 70 -14.71 -7.97 21.64
CA GLY A 70 -15.73 -8.70 20.91
C GLY A 70 -15.15 -9.75 19.95
N ARG A 71 -15.60 -9.76 18.70
CA ARG A 71 -15.14 -10.70 17.65
C ARG A 71 -13.64 -10.62 17.38
N TYR A 72 -13.04 -9.47 17.62
CA TYR A 72 -11.61 -9.23 17.37
C TYR A 72 -10.66 -9.81 18.41
N GLN A 73 -11.17 -10.48 19.44
CA GLN A 73 -10.36 -11.29 20.36
C GLN A 73 -9.91 -12.61 19.71
N SER A 74 -10.54 -13.06 18.63
CA SER A 74 -10.04 -14.14 17.79
C SER A 74 -8.99 -13.59 16.83
N LEU A 75 -7.74 -14.06 16.96
CA LEU A 75 -6.64 -13.64 16.07
C LEU A 75 -6.88 -14.01 14.61
N GLU A 76 -7.63 -15.08 14.34
CA GLU A 76 -8.00 -15.50 12.99
C GLU A 76 -8.96 -14.48 12.36
N ILE A 77 -10.08 -14.18 13.04
CA ILE A 77 -11.05 -13.19 12.56
C ILE A 77 -10.40 -11.80 12.42
N LEU A 78 -9.57 -11.42 13.38
CA LEU A 78 -8.85 -10.15 13.36
C LEU A 78 -7.89 -10.07 12.15
N ASN A 79 -7.13 -11.14 11.90
CA ASN A 79 -6.20 -11.19 10.79
C ASN A 79 -6.92 -11.08 9.45
N ASP A 80 -8.00 -11.83 9.26
CA ASP A 80 -8.76 -11.84 8.01
C ASP A 80 -9.41 -10.47 7.74
N ALA A 81 -10.05 -9.87 8.76
CA ALA A 81 -10.67 -8.56 8.64
C ALA A 81 -9.66 -7.46 8.29
N VAL A 82 -8.49 -7.45 8.94
CA VAL A 82 -7.44 -6.46 8.67
C VAL A 82 -6.82 -6.66 7.28
N GLN A 83 -6.55 -7.90 6.88
CA GLN A 83 -6.02 -8.19 5.55
C GLN A 83 -6.99 -7.76 4.45
N GLU A 84 -8.26 -8.07 4.61
CA GLU A 84 -9.29 -7.71 3.65
C GLU A 84 -9.39 -6.20 3.49
N PHE A 85 -9.44 -5.46 4.59
CA PHE A 85 -9.48 -4.00 4.57
C PHE A 85 -8.26 -3.39 3.86
N ILE A 86 -7.05 -3.87 4.17
CA ILE A 86 -5.82 -3.40 3.49
C ILE A 86 -5.89 -3.69 1.99
N ASN A 87 -6.34 -4.89 1.60
CA ASN A 87 -6.47 -5.27 0.20
C ASN A 87 -7.47 -4.36 -0.54
N GLN A 88 -8.60 -4.03 0.08
CA GLN A 88 -9.61 -3.12 -0.48
C GLN A 88 -9.01 -1.73 -0.75
N ILE A 89 -8.33 -1.15 0.23
CA ILE A 89 -7.69 0.17 0.11
C ILE A 89 -6.59 0.17 -0.96
N VAL A 90 -5.69 -0.82 -0.94
CA VAL A 90 -4.59 -0.93 -1.91
C VAL A 90 -5.12 -1.15 -3.32
N PHE A 91 -6.15 -1.97 -3.49
CA PHE A 91 -6.79 -2.20 -4.79
C PHE A 91 -7.38 -0.90 -5.36
N LEU A 92 -8.13 -0.14 -4.56
CA LEU A 92 -8.69 1.14 -4.99
C LEU A 92 -7.60 2.13 -5.38
N ARG A 93 -6.51 2.20 -4.61
CA ARG A 93 -5.38 3.08 -4.91
C ARG A 93 -4.71 2.73 -6.25
N ILE A 94 -4.52 1.44 -6.53
CA ILE A 94 -3.99 0.97 -7.81
C ILE A 94 -4.96 1.29 -8.96
N CYS A 95 -6.26 1.12 -8.75
CA CYS A 95 -7.27 1.49 -9.75
C CYS A 95 -7.21 2.97 -10.10
N GLU A 96 -7.02 3.85 -9.13
CA GLU A 96 -6.87 5.29 -9.36
C GLU A 96 -5.65 5.60 -10.23
N ASP A 97 -4.48 5.06 -9.92
CA ASP A 97 -3.26 5.32 -10.68
C ASP A 97 -3.30 4.74 -12.10
N LYS A 98 -4.13 3.74 -12.33
CA LYS A 98 -4.39 3.19 -13.67
C LYS A 98 -5.55 3.88 -14.40
N ASN A 99 -6.07 4.98 -13.87
CA ASN A 99 -7.21 5.73 -14.40
C ASN A 99 -8.45 4.84 -14.65
N LEU A 100 -8.66 3.85 -13.80
CA LEU A 100 -9.85 3.02 -13.84
C LEU A 100 -11.04 3.75 -13.20
N PRO A 101 -12.28 3.28 -13.38
CA PRO A 101 -13.45 3.85 -12.71
C PRO A 101 -13.24 4.05 -11.21
N LEU A 102 -13.89 5.08 -10.64
CA LEU A 102 -13.72 5.56 -9.27
C LEU A 102 -12.42 6.36 -9.03
N TYR A 103 -11.86 6.94 -10.09
CA TYR A 103 -10.68 7.81 -10.03
C TYR A 103 -10.82 8.92 -8.97
N HIS A 104 -9.77 9.14 -8.18
CA HIS A 104 -9.68 10.08 -7.05
C HIS A 104 -10.71 9.90 -5.92
N LYS A 105 -11.57 8.91 -5.97
CA LYS A 105 -12.62 8.74 -4.97
C LYS A 105 -12.07 8.35 -3.59
N LEU A 106 -11.01 7.54 -3.55
CA LEU A 106 -10.36 7.18 -2.28
C LEU A 106 -9.69 8.41 -1.63
N GLN A 107 -8.99 9.23 -2.43
CA GLN A 107 -8.40 10.47 -1.93
C GLN A 107 -9.45 11.46 -1.41
N ASP A 108 -10.61 11.54 -2.07
CA ASP A 108 -11.70 12.43 -1.67
C ASP A 108 -12.27 12.08 -0.29
N THR A 109 -12.20 10.81 0.14
CA THR A 109 -12.72 10.38 1.45
C THR A 109 -12.03 11.05 2.62
N VAL A 110 -10.73 11.37 2.50
CA VAL A 110 -9.95 11.99 3.59
C VAL A 110 -10.11 13.50 3.68
N SER A 111 -10.79 14.12 2.72
CA SER A 111 -11.03 15.57 2.70
C SER A 111 -12.01 16.03 3.77
N GLU A 112 -12.91 15.14 4.22
CA GLU A 112 -13.93 15.41 5.23
C GLU A 112 -13.87 14.35 6.34
N PRO A 113 -13.04 14.54 7.37
CA PRO A 113 -12.79 13.53 8.40
C PRO A 113 -14.03 13.06 9.15
N GLU A 114 -15.04 13.93 9.32
CA GLU A 114 -16.28 13.59 10.01
C GLU A 114 -17.18 12.62 9.21
N GLN A 115 -17.03 12.62 7.89
CA GLN A 115 -17.79 11.76 6.97
C GLN A 115 -16.94 10.63 6.37
N LEU A 116 -15.69 10.50 6.77
CA LEU A 116 -14.73 9.57 6.16
C LEU A 116 -15.25 8.15 6.11
N GLN A 117 -15.74 7.63 7.23
CA GLN A 117 -16.23 6.24 7.29
C GLN A 117 -17.45 6.02 6.38
N ALA A 118 -18.40 6.95 6.39
CA ALA A 118 -19.60 6.86 5.54
C ALA A 118 -19.23 6.95 4.03
N LYS A 119 -18.31 7.84 3.67
CA LYS A 119 -17.82 7.97 2.29
C LYS A 119 -17.04 6.74 1.85
N LEU A 120 -16.24 6.18 2.75
CA LEU A 120 -15.46 4.98 2.44
C LEU A 120 -16.37 3.76 2.24
N GLU A 121 -17.40 3.60 3.08
CA GLU A 121 -18.41 2.55 2.90
C GLU A 121 -19.15 2.70 1.58
N GLU A 122 -19.57 3.92 1.22
CA GLU A 122 -20.21 4.19 -0.07
C GLU A 122 -19.29 3.86 -1.26
N LEU A 123 -17.99 4.20 -1.11
CA LEU A 123 -16.98 3.87 -2.10
C LEU A 123 -16.82 2.35 -2.25
N PHE A 124 -16.79 1.60 -1.15
CA PHE A 124 -16.72 0.13 -1.17
C PHE A 124 -17.93 -0.49 -1.85
N ARG A 125 -19.14 -0.02 -1.54
CA ARG A 125 -20.36 -0.48 -2.25
C ARG A 125 -20.31 -0.18 -3.74
N SER A 126 -19.82 1.00 -4.11
CA SER A 126 -19.66 1.39 -5.51
C SER A 126 -18.61 0.52 -6.22
N ALA A 127 -17.52 0.16 -5.53
CA ALA A 127 -16.49 -0.72 -6.03
C ALA A 127 -17.00 -2.16 -6.20
N ASP A 128 -17.76 -2.67 -5.24
CA ASP A 128 -18.37 -4.00 -5.33
C ASP A 128 -19.29 -4.11 -6.54
N HIS A 129 -20.19 -3.13 -6.69
CA HIS A 129 -21.09 -3.07 -7.85
C HIS A 129 -20.33 -2.96 -9.18
N ARG A 130 -19.22 -2.20 -9.20
CA ARG A 130 -18.46 -1.94 -10.43
C ARG A 130 -17.57 -3.09 -10.85
N TYR A 131 -16.86 -3.67 -9.90
CA TYR A 131 -15.83 -4.69 -10.16
C TYR A 131 -16.33 -6.12 -9.98
N ASN A 132 -17.44 -6.30 -9.24
CA ASN A 132 -18.04 -7.61 -8.94
C ASN A 132 -16.99 -8.66 -8.54
N SER A 133 -16.03 -8.21 -7.71
CA SER A 133 -14.88 -9.04 -7.35
C SER A 133 -15.11 -9.91 -6.12
N GLY A 134 -16.20 -9.66 -5.37
CA GLY A 134 -16.44 -10.23 -4.05
C GLY A 134 -15.52 -9.70 -2.95
N MET A 135 -14.53 -8.88 -3.29
CA MET A 135 -13.57 -8.31 -2.33
C MET A 135 -14.21 -7.29 -1.38
N PHE A 136 -15.26 -6.60 -1.84
CA PHE A 136 -15.95 -5.55 -1.09
C PHE A 136 -17.27 -6.00 -0.48
N SER A 137 -17.60 -7.29 -0.56
CA SER A 137 -18.85 -7.87 -0.08
C SER A 137 -18.81 -8.35 1.36
N ALA A 138 -17.63 -8.34 1.98
CA ALA A 138 -17.43 -8.89 3.31
C ALA A 138 -17.70 -7.89 4.43
N ASP A 139 -17.63 -8.41 5.66
CA ASP A 139 -17.87 -7.71 6.91
C ASP A 139 -16.96 -6.48 7.06
N ASP A 140 -17.55 -5.33 6.86
CA ASP A 140 -16.86 -4.06 6.82
C ASP A 140 -16.40 -3.63 8.21
N ILE A 141 -15.09 -3.43 8.39
CA ILE A 141 -14.50 -2.95 9.65
C ILE A 141 -14.38 -1.42 9.70
N VAL A 142 -14.85 -0.71 8.67
CA VAL A 142 -14.71 0.75 8.53
C VAL A 142 -15.24 1.48 9.75
N PHE A 143 -16.42 1.08 10.27
CA PHE A 143 -17.01 1.71 11.45
C PHE A 143 -16.41 1.21 12.78
N ASP A 144 -15.61 0.16 12.72
CA ASP A 144 -14.93 -0.37 13.90
C ASP A 144 -13.56 0.29 14.13
N LEU A 145 -13.00 0.91 13.11
CA LEU A 145 -11.76 1.69 13.16
C LEU A 145 -12.04 3.17 13.39
N SER A 146 -11.11 3.89 14.01
CA SER A 146 -11.18 5.34 14.12
C SER A 146 -10.91 6.04 12.78
N SER A 147 -11.61 7.13 12.52
CA SER A 147 -11.39 7.94 11.32
C SER A 147 -9.95 8.44 11.21
N SER A 148 -9.27 8.66 12.35
CA SER A 148 -7.86 9.10 12.36
C SER A 148 -6.92 8.06 11.78
N VAL A 149 -7.03 6.79 12.20
CA VAL A 149 -6.17 5.70 11.71
C VAL A 149 -6.42 5.42 10.24
N ILE A 150 -7.70 5.38 9.82
CA ILE A 150 -8.04 5.22 8.40
C ILE A 150 -7.49 6.39 7.56
N SER A 151 -7.67 7.64 8.03
CA SER A 151 -7.18 8.83 7.32
C SER A 151 -5.67 8.84 7.17
N GLU A 152 -4.93 8.46 8.22
CA GLU A 152 -3.48 8.38 8.19
C GLU A 152 -3.01 7.33 7.18
N MET A 153 -3.55 6.11 7.25
CA MET A 153 -3.25 5.04 6.31
C MET A 153 -3.52 5.45 4.84
N ILE A 154 -4.67 6.09 4.57
CA ILE A 154 -4.98 6.54 3.21
C ILE A 154 -4.02 7.64 2.76
N LYS A 155 -3.72 8.64 3.61
CA LYS A 155 -2.77 9.72 3.27
C LYS A 155 -1.37 9.22 2.95
N GLU A 156 -0.92 8.17 3.62
CA GLU A 156 0.38 7.53 3.35
C GLU A 156 0.46 6.86 1.95
N LEU A 157 -0.66 6.73 1.25
CA LEU A 157 -0.71 6.26 -0.15
C LEU A 157 -0.56 7.38 -1.19
N TYR A 158 -0.54 8.65 -0.78
CA TYR A 158 -0.50 9.80 -1.67
C TYR A 158 0.69 10.72 -1.37
N TYR A 159 1.14 11.41 -2.41
CA TYR A 159 2.15 12.46 -2.26
C TYR A 159 1.64 13.58 -1.33
N PRO A 160 2.49 14.17 -0.44
CA PRO A 160 3.94 13.95 -0.30
C PRO A 160 4.33 12.81 0.65
N GLN A 161 3.41 12.15 1.35
CA GLN A 161 3.71 11.11 2.32
C GLN A 161 4.19 9.82 1.66
N SER A 162 3.60 9.49 0.49
CA SER A 162 3.97 8.30 -0.26
C SER A 162 5.18 8.54 -1.17
N PRO A 163 6.22 7.70 -1.08
CA PRO A 163 7.30 7.69 -2.05
C PRO A 163 6.95 6.82 -3.29
N TYR A 164 5.78 6.21 -3.33
CA TYR A 164 5.41 5.20 -4.32
C TYR A 164 4.66 5.81 -5.50
N LEU A 165 5.01 5.33 -6.71
CA LEU A 165 4.27 5.59 -7.94
C LEU A 165 3.54 4.31 -8.33
N PHE A 166 2.28 4.18 -7.95
CA PHE A 166 1.49 2.96 -8.12
C PHE A 166 1.23 2.60 -9.60
N ASN A 167 1.35 3.57 -10.52
CA ASN A 167 1.22 3.31 -11.96
C ASN A 167 2.39 2.50 -12.55
N ILE A 168 3.59 2.59 -11.92
CA ILE A 168 4.79 1.86 -12.34
C ILE A 168 5.10 0.65 -11.44
N ILE A 169 4.31 0.44 -10.39
CA ILE A 169 4.44 -0.73 -9.53
C ILE A 169 4.13 -1.98 -10.35
N ASP A 170 5.00 -2.99 -10.23
CA ASP A 170 4.84 -4.28 -10.88
C ASP A 170 3.51 -4.93 -10.43
N PRO A 171 2.67 -5.44 -11.36
CA PRO A 171 1.48 -6.22 -11.01
C PRO A 171 1.74 -7.37 -10.03
N ASN A 172 2.97 -7.90 -10.01
CA ASN A 172 3.40 -8.91 -9.04
C ASN A 172 3.42 -8.42 -7.59
N LEU A 173 3.33 -7.09 -7.33
CA LEU A 173 3.29 -6.57 -5.97
C LEU A 173 2.08 -7.11 -5.19
N LEU A 174 0.90 -7.19 -5.82
CA LEU A 174 -0.28 -7.78 -5.17
C LEU A 174 -0.03 -9.25 -4.81
N GLY A 175 0.67 -9.99 -5.69
CA GLY A 175 1.11 -11.36 -5.40
C GLY A 175 2.05 -11.41 -4.18
N LYS A 176 3.02 -10.51 -4.09
CA LYS A 176 3.95 -10.41 -2.94
C LYS A 176 3.24 -10.06 -1.63
N ILE A 177 2.23 -9.18 -1.69
CA ILE A 177 1.39 -8.85 -0.53
C ILE A 177 0.64 -10.11 -0.06
N TYR A 178 0.05 -10.83 -0.99
CA TYR A 178 -0.64 -12.08 -0.70
C TYR A 178 0.31 -13.14 -0.09
N GLU A 179 1.49 -13.33 -0.68
CA GLU A 179 2.52 -14.22 -0.14
C GLU A 179 2.94 -13.83 1.28
N MET A 180 3.12 -12.54 1.54
CA MET A 180 3.44 -12.03 2.87
C MET A 180 2.33 -12.38 3.87
N PHE A 181 1.06 -12.24 3.50
CA PHE A 181 -0.07 -12.61 4.33
C PHE A 181 -0.16 -14.13 4.57
N LEU A 182 0.29 -14.95 3.63
CA LEU A 182 0.37 -16.39 3.80
C LEU A 182 1.50 -16.82 4.75
N THR A 183 2.61 -16.09 4.75
CA THR A 183 3.82 -16.45 5.51
C THR A 183 3.85 -15.88 6.92
N GLU A 184 3.16 -14.77 7.17
CA GLU A 184 3.13 -14.07 8.45
C GLU A 184 1.72 -14.06 9.03
N GLN A 185 1.63 -14.15 10.36
CA GLN A 185 0.37 -14.11 11.09
C GLN A 185 0.45 -13.13 12.26
N LEU A 186 -0.71 -12.67 12.72
CA LEU A 186 -0.81 -11.91 13.96
C LEU A 186 -0.49 -12.82 15.15
N VAL A 187 0.28 -12.29 16.08
CA VAL A 187 0.61 -12.94 17.34
C VAL A 187 0.35 -12.01 18.52
N LEU A 188 -0.20 -12.55 19.59
CA LEU A 188 -0.39 -11.80 20.82
C LEU A 188 0.88 -11.91 21.67
N SER A 189 1.50 -10.78 21.98
CA SER A 189 2.65 -10.69 22.86
C SER A 189 2.23 -10.78 24.34
N SER A 190 3.17 -11.08 25.22
CA SER A 190 2.93 -11.20 26.67
C SER A 190 2.47 -9.91 27.32
N ASP A 191 2.74 -8.76 26.72
CA ASP A 191 2.29 -7.43 27.14
C ASP A 191 0.88 -7.05 26.67
N GLY A 192 0.20 -7.96 25.95
CA GLY A 192 -1.15 -7.75 25.42
C GLY A 192 -1.21 -6.98 24.11
N THR A 193 -0.06 -6.73 23.44
CA THR A 193 0.00 -6.11 22.12
C THR A 193 -0.01 -7.14 21.00
N ILE A 194 -0.56 -6.75 19.85
CA ILE A 194 -0.52 -7.55 18.64
C ILE A 194 0.74 -7.21 17.84
N GLY A 195 1.48 -8.23 17.46
CA GLY A 195 2.63 -8.16 16.59
C GLY A 195 2.53 -9.16 15.43
N LEU A 196 3.59 -9.29 14.66
CA LEU A 196 3.70 -10.24 13.56
C LEU A 196 4.67 -11.36 13.90
N GLY A 197 4.30 -12.58 13.52
CA GLY A 197 5.12 -13.77 13.64
C GLY A 197 5.02 -14.65 12.41
N LYS A 198 6.03 -15.45 12.15
CA LYS A 198 6.00 -16.40 11.04
C LYS A 198 5.06 -17.56 11.35
N LYS A 199 4.25 -17.95 10.37
CA LYS A 199 3.42 -19.16 10.48
C LYS A 199 4.30 -20.41 10.57
N LYS A 200 3.93 -21.34 11.43
CA LYS A 200 4.68 -22.59 11.63
C LYS A 200 4.80 -23.44 10.36
N ASP A 201 3.76 -23.44 9.53
CA ASP A 201 3.69 -24.19 8.28
C ASP A 201 4.66 -23.65 7.22
N CYS A 202 4.96 -22.37 7.25
CA CYS A 202 5.97 -21.77 6.36
C CYS A 202 7.40 -22.13 6.75
N LEU A 203 7.65 -22.45 8.03
CA LEU A 203 8.94 -22.99 8.47
C LEU A 203 9.21 -24.37 7.87
N ASN A 204 8.18 -25.13 7.52
CA ASN A 204 8.25 -26.44 6.92
C ASN A 204 8.33 -26.43 5.37
N ARG A 205 8.51 -25.26 4.73
CA ARG A 205 8.59 -25.09 3.26
C ARG A 205 7.37 -25.64 2.50
N SER A 206 6.19 -25.63 3.11
CA SER A 206 4.96 -26.13 2.47
C SER A 206 4.35 -25.11 1.50
N VAL A 207 4.80 -23.87 1.53
CA VAL A 207 4.36 -22.80 0.61
C VAL A 207 5.54 -22.49 -0.32
N VAL A 208 5.40 -22.84 -1.58
CA VAL A 208 6.37 -22.52 -2.65
C VAL A 208 5.71 -21.54 -3.59
N THR A 209 6.27 -20.35 -3.69
CA THR A 209 5.78 -19.33 -4.63
C THR A 209 6.25 -19.65 -6.04
N THR A 210 5.41 -19.39 -7.03
CA THR A 210 5.80 -19.57 -8.44
C THR A 210 6.86 -18.52 -8.81
N PRO A 211 8.06 -18.93 -9.25
CA PRO A 211 9.09 -17.97 -9.66
C PRO A 211 8.59 -17.03 -10.75
N THR A 212 8.97 -15.73 -10.64
CA THR A 212 8.54 -14.67 -11.56
C THR A 212 8.90 -14.97 -13.02
N GLU A 213 9.99 -15.73 -13.24
CA GLU A 213 10.41 -16.16 -14.58
C GLU A 213 9.42 -17.13 -15.23
N ILE A 214 8.68 -17.91 -14.43
CA ILE A 214 7.64 -18.83 -14.91
C ILE A 214 6.34 -18.08 -15.21
N VAL A 215 6.03 -17.02 -14.44
CA VAL A 215 4.80 -16.23 -14.61
C VAL A 215 4.87 -15.34 -15.86
N LYS A 216 6.06 -15.03 -16.36
CA LYS A 216 6.29 -14.19 -17.56
C LYS A 216 6.13 -14.95 -18.87
N TYR A 217 5.87 -16.26 -18.84
CA TYR A 217 5.55 -17.07 -20.01
C TYR A 217 4.04 -17.25 -20.13
#